data_e615dee2e176c15fd163a0fc8020d9f8
#
_entry.id   e615dee2e176c15fd163a0fc8020d9f8
#
_cell.length_a   1.000
_cell.length_b   1.000
_cell.length_c   1.000
_cell.angle_alpha   90.00
_cell.angle_beta   90.00
_cell.angle_gamma   90.00
#
_symmetry.space_group_name_H-M   'P 1'
#
loop_
_entity.id
_entity.type
_entity.pdbx_description
1 polymer ?
#
loop_
_entity_poly.entity_id
_entity_poly.type
_entity_poly.pdbx_seq_one_letter_code
_entity_poly.pdbx_strand_id
1 'polypeptide(L)' 'MQLTYIFHSGFALETDRCILVFDYWMDPAGVMPRLLQSPKPLYVFSSHFHEDHFNRDIFSWRTRKANVRYIL' A
#
# COMPACT_ATOMS: atom_id res chain seq x y z
N MET A 1 -10.77 -6.19 11.00
CA MET A 1 -10.02 -6.44 9.75
C MET A 1 -10.84 -5.93 8.58
N GLN A 2 -10.21 -5.21 7.70
CA GLN A 2 -10.88 -4.65 6.52
C GLN A 2 -10.03 -4.87 5.28
N LEU A 3 -10.63 -5.43 4.23
CA LEU A 3 -10.02 -5.62 2.93
C LEU A 3 -10.56 -4.57 1.97
N THR A 4 -9.66 -3.81 1.34
CA THR A 4 -10.03 -2.78 0.38
C THR A 4 -9.34 -3.05 -0.94
N TYR A 5 -10.12 -3.17 -2.02
CA TYR A 5 -9.58 -3.29 -3.37
C TYR A 5 -9.10 -1.91 -3.83
N ILE A 6 -7.87 -1.83 -4.36
CA ILE A 6 -7.31 -0.59 -4.86
C ILE A 6 -7.48 -0.50 -6.37
N PHE A 7 -6.79 -1.36 -7.13
CA PHE A 7 -6.86 -1.35 -8.58
C PHE A 7 -6.09 -2.54 -9.15
N HIS A 8 -6.63 -3.19 -10.19
CA HIS A 8 -6.04 -4.38 -10.80
C HIS A 8 -5.77 -5.46 -9.75
N SER A 9 -4.51 -5.84 -9.56
CA SER A 9 -4.14 -6.83 -8.56
C SER A 9 -3.89 -6.21 -7.18
N GLY A 10 -3.99 -4.87 -7.07
CA GLY A 10 -3.67 -4.16 -5.85
C GLY A 10 -4.81 -4.13 -4.86
N PHE A 11 -4.49 -4.41 -3.61
CA PHE A 11 -5.47 -4.29 -2.52
C PHE A 11 -4.75 -4.02 -1.20
N ALA A 12 -5.50 -3.55 -0.23
CA ALA A 12 -5.01 -3.28 1.11
C ALA A 12 -5.79 -4.10 2.13
N LEU A 13 -5.07 -4.65 3.10
CA LEU A 13 -5.67 -5.35 4.22
C LEU A 13 -5.30 -4.61 5.51
N GLU A 14 -6.31 -4.13 6.20
CA GLU A 14 -6.11 -3.39 7.45
C GLU A 14 -6.53 -4.27 8.63
N THR A 15 -5.60 -4.49 9.56
CA THR A 15 -5.85 -5.23 10.79
C THR A 15 -5.84 -4.25 11.96
N ASP A 16 -6.04 -4.76 13.17
CA ASP A 16 -5.97 -3.94 14.38
C ASP A 16 -4.57 -3.35 14.60
N ARG A 17 -3.53 -3.98 14.05
CA ARG A 17 -2.14 -3.65 14.36
C ARG A 17 -1.36 -3.05 13.21
N CYS A 18 -1.77 -3.33 11.97
CA CYS A 18 -0.99 -2.90 10.81
C CYS A 18 -1.85 -2.81 9.57
N ILE A 19 -1.25 -2.26 8.51
CA ILE A 19 -1.84 -2.18 7.18
C ILE A 19 -0.90 -2.89 6.23
N LEU A 20 -1.46 -3.76 5.36
CA LEU A 20 -0.71 -4.49 4.34
C LEU A 20 -1.23 -4.02 2.98
N VAL A 21 -0.32 -3.60 2.12
CA VAL A 21 -0.67 -3.19 0.75
C VAL A 21 0.04 -4.13 -0.23
N PHE A 22 -0.73 -4.68 -1.15
CA PHE A 22 -0.24 -5.67 -2.11
C PHE A 22 -0.36 -5.15 -3.52
N ASP A 23 0.72 -5.25 -4.28
CA ASP A 23 0.75 -5.01 -5.72
C ASP A 23 0.13 -3.68 -6.15
N TYR A 24 0.52 -2.62 -5.45
CA TYR A 24 0.05 -1.28 -5.78
C TYR A 24 0.57 -0.85 -7.16
N TRP A 25 -0.34 -0.38 -7.99
CA TRP A 25 -0.01 0.21 -9.29
C TRP A 25 -0.60 1.60 -9.41
N MET A 26 -1.92 1.71 -9.29
CA MET A 26 -2.62 2.99 -9.36
C MET A 26 -3.68 3.04 -8.26
N ASP A 27 -4.13 4.23 -7.92
CA ASP A 27 -5.12 4.44 -6.87
C ASP A 27 -6.19 5.43 -7.34
N PRO A 28 -6.98 5.06 -8.36
CA PRO A 28 -7.98 5.97 -8.90
C PRO A 28 -9.08 6.34 -7.91
N ALA A 29 -9.34 5.48 -6.92
CA ALA A 29 -10.35 5.75 -5.90
C ALA A 29 -9.83 6.56 -4.71
N GLY A 30 -8.52 6.84 -4.67
CA GLY A 30 -7.95 7.65 -3.59
C GLY A 30 -7.91 6.96 -2.23
N VAL A 31 -7.62 5.66 -2.21
CA VAL A 31 -7.58 4.87 -0.98
C VAL A 31 -6.32 5.18 -0.16
N MET A 32 -5.17 5.35 -0.82
CA MET A 32 -3.88 5.47 -0.15
C MET A 32 -3.74 6.69 0.77
N PRO A 33 -4.25 7.89 0.42
CA PRO A 33 -4.11 9.02 1.34
C PRO A 33 -4.66 8.74 2.74
N ARG A 34 -5.77 8.04 2.84
CA ARG A 34 -6.36 7.66 4.12
C ARG A 34 -5.45 6.69 4.88
N LEU A 35 -4.91 5.70 4.18
CA LEU A 35 -4.04 4.70 4.79
C LEU A 35 -2.71 5.31 5.26
N LEU A 36 -2.17 6.27 4.51
CA LEU A 36 -0.94 6.94 4.87
C LEU A 36 -1.09 7.84 6.10
N GLN A 37 -2.30 8.28 6.41
CA GLN A 37 -2.57 9.07 7.60
C GLN A 37 -2.76 8.23 8.86
N SER A 38 -2.92 6.93 8.71
CA SER A 38 -3.10 6.04 9.86
C SER A 38 -1.80 5.93 10.66
N PRO A 39 -1.86 5.86 12.00
CA PRO A 39 -0.66 5.65 12.83
C PRO A 39 -0.13 4.22 12.77
N LYS A 40 -0.88 3.29 12.20
CA LYS A 40 -0.47 1.88 12.10
C LYS A 40 0.71 1.70 11.15
N PRO A 41 1.64 0.77 11.44
CA PRO A 41 2.71 0.45 10.49
C PRO A 41 2.13 -0.03 9.16
N LEU A 42 2.79 0.37 8.07
CA LEU A 42 2.40 0.01 6.71
C LEU A 42 3.45 -0.91 6.12
N TYR A 43 3.03 -2.07 5.64
CA TYR A 43 3.89 -3.04 4.95
C TYR A 43 3.46 -3.12 3.50
N VAL A 44 4.42 -2.94 2.59
CA VAL A 44 4.17 -2.89 1.16
C VAL A 44 4.81 -4.10 0.49
N PHE A 45 3.99 -4.86 -0.23
CA PHE A 45 4.42 -6.08 -0.92
C PHE A 45 4.20 -5.94 -2.42
N SER A 46 5.14 -6.47 -3.21
CA SER A 46 4.97 -6.58 -4.66
C SER A 46 5.35 -7.98 -5.08
N SER A 47 4.42 -8.71 -5.70
CA SER A 47 4.66 -10.08 -6.13
C SER A 47 5.50 -10.13 -7.41
N HIS A 48 5.41 -9.10 -8.25
CA HIS A 48 6.14 -8.99 -9.52
C HIS A 48 6.60 -7.55 -9.70
N PHE A 49 7.63 -7.37 -10.55
CA PHE A 49 8.05 -6.01 -10.94
C PHE A 49 7.44 -5.60 -12.28
N HIS A 50 6.36 -6.24 -12.69
CA HIS A 50 5.59 -5.80 -13.84
C HIS A 50 4.81 -4.55 -13.47
N GLU A 51 4.51 -3.74 -14.49
CA GLU A 51 3.92 -2.43 -14.34
C GLU A 51 2.60 -2.44 -13.55
N ASP A 52 1.76 -3.46 -13.76
CA ASP A 52 0.47 -3.58 -13.10
C ASP A 52 0.53 -4.13 -11.67
N HIS A 53 1.72 -4.47 -11.17
CA HIS A 53 1.94 -4.97 -9.81
C HIS A 53 2.88 -4.11 -9.00
N PHE A 54 3.54 -3.14 -9.63
CA PHE A 54 4.59 -2.37 -8.99
C PHE A 54 4.63 -0.95 -9.53
N ASN A 55 4.52 0.03 -8.65
CA ASN A 55 4.65 1.44 -8.99
C ASN A 55 5.70 2.04 -8.05
N ARG A 56 6.73 2.65 -8.62
CA ARG A 56 7.81 3.25 -7.84
C ARG A 56 7.36 4.37 -6.90
N ASP A 57 6.18 4.91 -7.10
CA ASP A 57 5.63 5.94 -6.23
C ASP A 57 5.48 5.44 -4.79
N ILE A 58 5.45 4.11 -4.58
CA ILE A 58 5.39 3.54 -3.23
C ILE A 58 6.57 4.01 -2.36
N PHE A 59 7.73 4.28 -2.96
CA PHE A 59 8.89 4.70 -2.20
C PHE A 59 8.79 6.13 -1.68
N SER A 60 7.92 6.95 -2.27
CA SER A 60 7.69 8.31 -1.79
C SER A 60 6.87 8.34 -0.51
N TRP A 61 6.20 7.25 -0.17
CA TRP A 61 5.31 7.21 1.01
C TRP A 61 6.07 7.42 2.32
N ARG A 62 7.35 7.06 2.36
CA ARG A 62 8.16 7.24 3.57
C ARG A 62 8.36 8.70 3.94
N THR A 63 8.21 9.61 3.01
CA THR A 63 8.27 11.05 3.31
C THR A 63 7.03 11.54 4.04
N ARG A 64 5.92 10.80 3.94
CA ARG A 64 4.64 11.15 4.54
C ARG A 64 4.32 10.30 5.75
N LYS A 65 4.95 9.13 5.87
CA LYS A 65 4.69 8.17 6.93
C LYS A 65 5.99 7.42 7.22
N ALA A 66 6.53 7.64 8.42
CA ALA A 66 7.85 7.10 8.78
C ALA A 66 7.87 5.57 8.93
N ASN A 67 6.76 4.98 9.39
CA ASN A 67 6.70 3.54 9.67
C ASN A 67 6.18 2.73 8.50
N VAL A 68 6.80 2.94 7.34
CA VAL A 68 6.54 2.17 6.13
C VAL A 68 7.69 1.18 5.90
N ARG A 69 7.35 -0.07 5.62
CA ARG A 69 8.33 -1.10 5.30
C ARG A 69 7.98 -1.74 3.97
N TYR A 70 9.01 -1.99 3.17
CA TYR A 70 8.86 -2.57 1.83
C TYR A 70 9.40 -3.99 1.83
N ILE A 71 8.57 -4.93 1.35
CA ILE A 71 8.93 -6.34 1.24
C ILE A 71 8.77 -6.71 -0.23
N LEU A 72 9.84 -6.60 -0.95
CA LEU A 72 9.87 -6.80 -2.40
C LEU A 72 10.66 -8.09 -2.77
#